data_ff83d49f22d69fc843e399420d0f8f54
#
_entry.id   ff83d49f22d69fc843e399420d0f8f54
#
_cell.length_a   1.000
_cell.length_b   1.000
_cell.length_c   1.000
_cell.angle_alpha   90.00
_cell.angle_beta   90.00
_cell.angle_gamma   90.00
#
_symmetry.space_group_name_H-M   'P 1'
#
loop_
_entity.id
_entity.type
_entity.pdbx_description
1 polymer ?
#
loop_
_entity_poly.entity_id
_entity_poly.type
_entity_poly.pdbx_seq_one_letter_code
_entity_poly.pdbx_strand_id
1 'polypeptide(L)'
;MTEPAAPPTARRLFWWPLAWLGLQLQLMGLGLNSLAWNGVALLLYPLLPRALGRRIGRAMIAYGYRMFWTIAGYSRMIRLDADVLDALRDEEGLIVVANHPSMLDAVMIVARLPRAACIMKASLAYNPFLGPGARLARYIRNDSAYGMVQCAVRDLEEGGQLVLFPEGTRTTQAPINPFHASFAIIAKRAQVPVQAVFIDTASPYLGKGWPLWRLPPLPIRFTVRLGRRFAPPEDHQALLAEVQAYFAAGVQRGAYDS
;
A
#
# COMPACT_ATOMS: atom_id res chain seq x y z
N MET A 1 -27.57 -22.11 -15.39
CA MET A 1 -27.53 -23.23 -14.43
C MET A 1 -26.09 -23.28 -13.93
N THR A 2 -25.82 -22.76 -12.75
CA THR A 2 -24.49 -22.78 -12.09
C THR A 2 -24.34 -24.15 -11.45
N GLU A 3 -23.36 -24.92 -11.88
CA GLU A 3 -22.99 -26.21 -11.32
C GLU A 3 -22.70 -26.06 -9.81
N PRO A 4 -23.27 -26.90 -8.92
CA PRO A 4 -23.02 -26.80 -7.48
C PRO A 4 -21.56 -27.16 -7.20
N ALA A 5 -20.86 -26.28 -6.49
CA ALA A 5 -19.47 -26.49 -6.09
C ALA A 5 -19.33 -27.85 -5.37
N ALA A 6 -18.40 -28.67 -5.83
CA ALA A 6 -18.11 -30.00 -5.26
C ALA A 6 -17.88 -29.91 -3.75
N PRO A 7 -18.41 -30.85 -2.93
CA PRO A 7 -18.24 -30.85 -1.49
C PRO A 7 -16.75 -30.91 -1.10
N PRO A 8 -16.35 -30.22 -0.04
CA PRO A 8 -14.96 -30.20 0.38
C PRO A 8 -14.51 -31.61 0.78
N THR A 9 -13.40 -32.09 0.21
CA THR A 9 -12.81 -33.37 0.60
C THR A 9 -12.40 -33.34 2.08
N ALA A 10 -12.50 -34.49 2.79
CA ALA A 10 -12.18 -34.63 4.22
C ALA A 10 -10.79 -34.04 4.59
N ARG A 11 -9.83 -34.12 3.67
CA ARG A 11 -8.50 -33.50 3.81
C ARG A 11 -8.56 -31.97 3.88
N ARG A 12 -9.48 -31.31 3.16
CA ARG A 12 -9.70 -29.86 3.26
C ARG A 12 -10.28 -29.45 4.62
N LEU A 13 -11.17 -30.27 5.19
CA LEU A 13 -11.81 -29.99 6.47
C LEU A 13 -10.82 -29.94 7.63
N PHE A 14 -9.80 -30.80 7.62
CA PHE A 14 -8.78 -30.87 8.68
C PHE A 14 -7.79 -29.69 8.65
N TRP A 15 -7.40 -29.21 7.46
CA TRP A 15 -6.42 -28.12 7.32
C TRP A 15 -7.02 -26.72 7.45
N TRP A 16 -8.33 -26.57 7.35
CA TRP A 16 -9.01 -25.28 7.39
C TRP A 16 -8.82 -24.51 8.70
N PRO A 17 -9.00 -25.10 9.89
CA PRO A 17 -8.78 -24.42 11.17
C PRO A 17 -7.31 -24.00 11.34
N LEU A 18 -6.37 -24.83 10.94
CA LEU A 18 -4.93 -24.51 11.01
C LEU A 18 -4.55 -23.38 10.06
N ALA A 19 -5.07 -23.38 8.84
CA ALA A 19 -4.84 -22.32 7.87
C ALA A 19 -5.48 -20.99 8.34
N TRP A 20 -6.70 -21.06 8.89
CA TRP A 20 -7.35 -19.90 9.49
C TRP A 20 -6.52 -19.35 10.65
N LEU A 21 -6.14 -20.19 11.59
CA LEU A 21 -5.29 -19.81 12.73
C LEU A 21 -3.97 -19.18 12.24
N GLY A 22 -3.32 -19.80 11.26
CA GLY A 22 -2.09 -19.28 10.68
C GLY A 22 -2.22 -17.88 10.08
N LEU A 23 -3.31 -17.61 9.35
CA LEU A 23 -3.58 -16.26 8.82
C LEU A 23 -3.87 -15.26 9.94
N GLN A 24 -4.63 -15.64 10.98
CA GLN A 24 -4.90 -14.77 12.12
C GLN A 24 -3.61 -14.46 12.89
N LEU A 25 -2.74 -15.45 13.10
CA LEU A 25 -1.44 -15.25 13.75
C LEU A 25 -0.54 -14.30 12.95
N GLN A 26 -0.57 -14.37 11.61
CA GLN A 26 0.17 -13.43 10.77
C GLN A 26 -0.36 -12.00 10.90
N LEU A 27 -1.68 -11.78 10.85
CA LEU A 27 -2.27 -10.45 11.06
C LEU A 27 -2.00 -9.92 12.46
N MET A 28 -2.10 -10.78 13.47
CA MET A 28 -1.76 -10.44 14.85
C MET A 28 -0.27 -10.07 14.97
N GLY A 29 0.62 -10.83 14.33
CA GLY A 29 2.05 -10.54 14.26
C GLY A 29 2.34 -9.18 13.61
N LEU A 30 1.65 -8.83 12.51
CA LEU A 30 1.74 -7.52 11.90
C LEU A 30 1.27 -6.42 12.88
N GLY A 31 0.16 -6.64 13.56
CA GLY A 31 -0.37 -5.72 14.58
C GLY A 31 0.59 -5.52 15.75
N LEU A 32 1.12 -6.60 16.31
CA LEU A 32 2.06 -6.54 17.44
C LEU A 32 3.39 -5.88 17.05
N ASN A 33 3.94 -6.22 15.88
CA ASN A 33 5.13 -5.55 15.35
C ASN A 33 4.89 -4.05 15.15
N SER A 34 3.73 -3.70 14.61
CA SER A 34 3.34 -2.30 14.43
C SER A 34 3.19 -1.59 15.78
N LEU A 35 2.53 -2.20 16.77
CA LEU A 35 2.36 -1.64 18.10
C LEU A 35 3.71 -1.44 18.82
N ALA A 36 4.60 -2.43 18.77
CA ALA A 36 5.93 -2.35 19.36
C ALA A 36 6.74 -1.19 18.75
N TRP A 37 6.75 -1.08 17.40
CA TRP A 37 7.39 0.04 16.73
C TRP A 37 6.78 1.39 17.13
N ASN A 38 5.45 1.48 17.22
CA ASN A 38 4.79 2.73 17.59
C ASN A 38 5.10 3.14 19.05
N GLY A 39 5.27 2.18 19.96
CA GLY A 39 5.80 2.45 21.32
C GLY A 39 7.19 3.10 21.28
N VAL A 40 8.11 2.54 20.51
CA VAL A 40 9.44 3.10 20.31
C VAL A 40 9.38 4.47 19.63
N ALA A 41 8.57 4.61 18.59
CA ALA A 41 8.40 5.86 17.85
C ALA A 41 7.85 6.99 18.73
N LEU A 42 6.96 6.67 19.66
CA LEU A 42 6.42 7.63 20.64
C LEU A 42 7.53 8.24 21.52
N LEU A 43 8.48 7.41 21.95
CA LEU A 43 9.63 7.85 22.76
C LEU A 43 10.64 8.63 21.90
N LEU A 44 10.90 8.20 20.68
CA LEU A 44 11.86 8.83 19.79
C LEU A 44 11.38 10.17 19.21
N TYR A 45 10.06 10.34 19.06
CA TYR A 45 9.50 11.52 18.41
C TYR A 45 9.93 12.86 19.01
N PRO A 46 9.93 13.06 20.35
CA PRO A 46 10.40 14.31 20.95
C PRO A 46 11.94 14.44 20.98
N LEU A 47 12.67 13.32 20.87
CA LEU A 47 14.12 13.30 21.06
C LEU A 47 14.90 13.52 19.75
N LEU A 48 14.33 13.14 18.61
CA LEU A 48 15.04 13.16 17.33
C LEU A 48 14.80 14.45 16.54
N PRO A 49 15.86 15.03 15.93
CA PRO A 49 15.71 16.09 14.93
C PRO A 49 14.78 15.63 13.78
N ARG A 50 14.01 16.57 13.22
CA ARG A 50 12.97 16.26 12.21
C ARG A 50 13.47 15.41 11.06
N ALA A 51 14.64 15.75 10.48
CA ALA A 51 15.20 15.03 9.33
C ALA A 51 15.61 13.59 9.71
N LEU A 52 16.27 13.41 10.86
CA LEU A 52 16.69 12.10 11.34
C LEU A 52 15.46 11.22 11.71
N GLY A 53 14.50 11.80 12.43
CA GLY A 53 13.25 11.12 12.78
C GLY A 53 12.48 10.64 11.54
N ARG A 54 12.40 11.47 10.48
CA ARG A 54 11.79 11.09 9.19
C ARG A 54 12.50 9.88 8.58
N ARG A 55 13.84 9.92 8.48
CA ARG A 55 14.63 8.82 7.89
C ARG A 55 14.48 7.52 8.69
N ILE A 56 14.66 7.57 10.00
CA ILE A 56 14.52 6.41 10.88
C ILE A 56 13.08 5.89 10.84
N GLY A 57 12.09 6.77 10.95
CA GLY A 57 10.69 6.42 10.96
C GLY A 57 10.27 5.63 9.71
N ARG A 58 10.64 6.12 8.53
CA ARG A 58 10.34 5.45 7.25
C ARG A 58 11.09 4.13 7.10
N ALA A 59 12.39 4.13 7.38
CA ALA A 59 13.21 2.93 7.29
C ALA A 59 12.70 1.80 8.20
N MET A 60 12.30 2.13 9.43
CA MET A 60 11.81 1.15 10.40
C MET A 60 10.41 0.64 10.05
N ILE A 61 9.53 1.48 9.52
CA ILE A 61 8.23 1.03 8.99
C ILE A 61 8.47 0.06 7.82
N ALA A 62 9.31 0.42 6.86
CA ALA A 62 9.65 -0.42 5.72
C ALA A 62 10.28 -1.75 6.16
N TYR A 63 11.19 -1.72 7.13
CA TYR A 63 11.81 -2.92 7.70
C TYR A 63 10.78 -3.83 8.37
N GLY A 64 9.89 -3.28 9.22
CA GLY A 64 8.84 -4.05 9.89
C GLY A 64 7.87 -4.72 8.89
N TYR A 65 7.50 -4.00 7.82
CA TYR A 65 6.67 -4.56 6.75
C TYR A 65 7.41 -5.61 5.93
N ARG A 66 8.70 -5.42 5.66
CA ARG A 66 9.53 -6.45 5.00
C ARG A 66 9.63 -7.72 5.84
N MET A 67 9.85 -7.58 7.13
CA MET A 67 9.87 -8.71 8.07
C MET A 67 8.54 -9.48 8.06
N PHE A 68 7.41 -8.75 8.07
CA PHE A 68 6.09 -9.38 7.94
C PHE A 68 5.97 -10.21 6.65
N TRP A 69 6.35 -9.66 5.49
CA TRP A 69 6.27 -10.38 4.22
C TRP A 69 7.22 -11.57 4.15
N THR A 70 8.39 -11.47 4.75
CA THR A 70 9.33 -12.60 4.85
C THR A 70 8.71 -13.75 5.66
N ILE A 71 8.15 -13.44 6.83
CA ILE A 71 7.49 -14.45 7.70
C ILE A 71 6.25 -15.03 7.01
N ALA A 72 5.42 -14.18 6.39
CA ALA A 72 4.23 -14.61 5.66
C ALA A 72 4.59 -15.56 4.50
N GLY A 73 5.69 -15.30 3.80
CA GLY A 73 6.20 -16.14 2.73
C GLY A 73 6.56 -17.57 3.16
N TYR A 74 7.13 -17.74 4.36
CA TYR A 74 7.44 -19.08 4.90
C TYR A 74 6.18 -19.92 5.13
N SER A 75 5.06 -19.33 5.43
CA SER A 75 3.79 -20.05 5.63
C SER A 75 3.24 -20.67 4.34
N ARG A 76 3.68 -20.19 3.17
CA ARG A 76 3.15 -20.54 1.84
C ARG A 76 1.64 -20.22 1.65
N MET A 77 0.99 -19.65 2.65
CA MET A 77 -0.43 -19.23 2.57
C MET A 77 -0.60 -17.93 1.80
N ILE A 78 0.37 -17.02 1.95
CA ILE A 78 0.42 -15.76 1.21
C ILE A 78 1.71 -15.72 0.40
N ARG A 79 1.62 -15.37 -0.86
CA ARG A 79 2.76 -15.18 -1.76
C ARG A 79 2.73 -13.77 -2.29
N LEU A 80 3.85 -13.08 -2.19
CA LEU A 80 4.05 -11.74 -2.73
C LEU A 80 5.19 -11.78 -3.74
N ASP A 81 4.89 -11.35 -4.95
CA ASP A 81 5.87 -11.03 -5.97
C ASP A 81 5.85 -9.50 -6.17
N ALA A 82 6.84 -8.82 -5.61
CA ALA A 82 6.95 -7.36 -5.61
C ALA A 82 8.41 -6.89 -5.82
N ASP A 83 9.29 -7.76 -6.29
CA ASP A 83 10.72 -7.47 -6.45
C ASP A 83 10.97 -6.37 -7.48
N VAL A 84 10.05 -6.18 -8.42
CA VAL A 84 10.10 -5.09 -9.41
C VAL A 84 10.13 -3.69 -8.77
N LEU A 85 9.63 -3.54 -7.54
CA LEU A 85 9.67 -2.27 -6.81
C LEU A 85 11.08 -1.90 -6.34
N ASP A 86 12.01 -2.84 -6.27
CA ASP A 86 13.38 -2.57 -5.86
C ASP A 86 14.10 -1.65 -6.86
N ALA A 87 13.65 -1.62 -8.12
CA ALA A 87 14.13 -0.67 -9.12
C ALA A 87 13.81 0.80 -8.78
N LEU A 88 12.79 1.05 -7.94
CA LEU A 88 12.38 2.39 -7.52
C LEU A 88 12.98 2.81 -6.18
N ARG A 89 13.69 1.91 -5.50
CA ARG A 89 14.07 2.05 -4.08
C ARG A 89 14.89 3.30 -3.79
N ASP A 90 15.83 3.60 -4.66
CA ASP A 90 16.80 4.68 -4.45
C ASP A 90 16.44 5.94 -5.25
N GLU A 91 15.33 5.94 -5.96
CA GLU A 91 14.86 7.11 -6.69
C GLU A 91 14.40 8.21 -5.75
N GLU A 92 14.62 9.45 -6.17
CA GLU A 92 14.26 10.66 -5.44
C GLU A 92 13.18 11.45 -6.20
N GLY A 93 12.31 12.13 -5.47
CA GLY A 93 11.29 12.98 -6.08
C GLY A 93 10.32 12.18 -6.96
N LEU A 94 9.77 11.06 -6.47
CA LEU A 94 8.89 10.18 -7.25
C LEU A 94 7.53 10.03 -6.58
N ILE A 95 6.47 10.15 -7.36
CA ILE A 95 5.11 9.77 -6.94
C ILE A 95 4.81 8.37 -7.46
N VAL A 96 4.52 7.45 -6.56
CA VAL A 96 4.08 6.08 -6.86
C VAL A 96 2.57 6.02 -6.68
N VAL A 97 1.87 5.74 -7.78
CA VAL A 97 0.40 5.61 -7.82
C VAL A 97 0.05 4.15 -8.05
N ALA A 98 -0.84 3.59 -7.22
CA ALA A 98 -1.27 2.20 -7.35
C ALA A 98 -2.80 2.06 -7.23
N ASN A 99 -3.37 1.01 -7.85
CA ASN A 99 -4.72 0.55 -7.54
C ASN A 99 -4.76 -0.08 -6.13
N HIS A 100 -5.96 -0.20 -5.55
CA HIS A 100 -6.10 -0.53 -4.12
C HIS A 100 -7.03 -1.72 -3.85
N PRO A 101 -6.71 -2.94 -4.29
CA PRO A 101 -7.56 -4.11 -4.08
C PRO A 101 -7.62 -4.60 -2.63
N SER A 102 -6.56 -4.43 -1.83
CA SER A 102 -6.43 -5.00 -0.48
C SER A 102 -5.91 -3.99 0.55
N MET A 103 -6.19 -4.25 1.81
CA MET A 103 -5.61 -3.48 2.92
C MET A 103 -4.08 -3.67 3.05
N LEU A 104 -3.52 -4.73 2.46
CA LEU A 104 -2.08 -5.01 2.48
C LEU A 104 -1.28 -4.23 1.42
N ASP A 105 -1.93 -3.50 0.53
CA ASP A 105 -1.26 -2.85 -0.61
C ASP A 105 -0.21 -1.83 -0.18
N ALA A 106 -0.55 -0.98 0.80
CA ALA A 106 0.42 -0.04 1.37
C ALA A 106 1.57 -0.79 2.07
N VAL A 107 1.27 -1.91 2.74
CA VAL A 107 2.28 -2.73 3.44
C VAL A 107 3.27 -3.33 2.46
N MET A 108 2.81 -3.79 1.26
CA MET A 108 3.71 -4.37 0.26
C MET A 108 4.57 -3.31 -0.45
N ILE A 109 4.00 -2.18 -0.84
CA ILE A 109 4.77 -1.13 -1.53
C ILE A 109 5.79 -0.50 -0.58
N VAL A 110 5.38 -0.09 0.63
CA VAL A 110 6.27 0.56 1.60
C VAL A 110 7.37 -0.38 2.09
N ALA A 111 7.13 -1.70 2.14
CA ALA A 111 8.18 -2.67 2.47
C ALA A 111 9.41 -2.58 1.54
N ARG A 112 9.21 -2.16 0.29
CA ARG A 112 10.27 -2.04 -0.72
C ARG A 112 10.82 -0.63 -0.86
N LEU A 113 10.05 0.40 -0.47
CA LEU A 113 10.38 1.82 -0.65
C LEU A 113 10.66 2.51 0.70
N PRO A 114 11.88 2.41 1.26
CA PRO A 114 12.19 2.90 2.60
C PRO A 114 12.23 4.44 2.71
N ARG A 115 12.13 5.17 1.60
CA ARG A 115 12.03 6.64 1.56
C ARG A 115 10.58 7.12 1.44
N ALA A 116 9.63 6.20 1.23
CA ALA A 116 8.26 6.56 0.91
C ALA A 116 7.51 7.13 2.11
N ALA A 117 6.76 8.20 1.85
CA ALA A 117 5.66 8.65 2.68
C ALA A 117 4.34 8.18 2.06
N CYS A 118 3.34 7.92 2.91
CA CYS A 118 1.98 7.69 2.46
C CYS A 118 1.08 8.88 2.82
N ILE A 119 0.09 9.16 1.97
CA ILE A 119 -1.05 9.99 2.37
C ILE A 119 -1.99 9.10 3.17
N MET A 120 -2.28 9.49 4.39
CA MET A 120 -3.11 8.74 5.32
C MET A 120 -4.34 9.53 5.77
N LYS A 121 -5.42 8.81 6.08
CA LYS A 121 -6.60 9.43 6.68
C LYS A 121 -6.23 10.07 8.01
N ALA A 122 -6.65 11.31 8.25
CA ALA A 122 -6.30 12.08 9.45
C ALA A 122 -6.61 11.33 10.76
N SER A 123 -7.74 10.57 10.81
CA SER A 123 -8.11 9.78 11.99
C SER A 123 -7.09 8.68 12.35
N LEU A 124 -6.29 8.20 11.40
CA LEU A 124 -5.26 7.18 11.65
C LEU A 124 -4.06 7.75 12.43
N ALA A 125 -3.88 9.06 12.48
CA ALA A 125 -2.85 9.68 13.31
C ALA A 125 -3.04 9.45 14.83
N TYR A 126 -4.26 9.11 15.23
CA TYR A 126 -4.61 8.77 16.62
C TYR A 126 -4.68 7.26 16.88
N ASN A 127 -4.48 6.44 15.85
CA ASN A 127 -4.47 5.00 15.99
C ASN A 127 -3.16 4.53 16.66
N PRO A 128 -3.21 3.75 17.76
CA PRO A 128 -2.01 3.32 18.48
C PRO A 128 -1.09 2.42 17.64
N PHE A 129 -1.64 1.72 16.64
CA PHE A 129 -0.88 0.85 15.75
C PHE A 129 -0.16 1.58 14.61
N LEU A 130 -0.51 2.84 14.34
CA LEU A 130 0.00 3.57 13.16
C LEU A 130 0.45 4.99 13.49
N GLY A 131 -0.23 5.68 14.42
CA GLY A 131 -0.10 7.11 14.62
C GLY A 131 1.30 7.59 15.02
N PRO A 132 1.91 7.09 16.09
CA PRO A 132 3.24 7.52 16.51
C PRO A 132 4.31 7.30 15.45
N GLY A 133 4.35 6.10 14.83
CA GLY A 133 5.29 5.77 13.75
C GLY A 133 5.10 6.65 12.53
N ALA A 134 3.85 6.87 12.11
CA ALA A 134 3.52 7.74 10.99
C ALA A 134 3.91 9.21 11.26
N ARG A 135 3.75 9.69 12.50
CA ARG A 135 4.20 11.03 12.90
C ARG A 135 5.72 11.15 12.85
N LEU A 136 6.45 10.16 13.37
CA LEU A 136 7.91 10.14 13.30
C LEU A 136 8.40 10.10 11.85
N ALA A 137 7.77 9.26 11.01
CA ALA A 137 8.05 9.10 9.59
C ALA A 137 7.60 10.31 8.73
N ARG A 138 6.87 11.28 9.33
CA ARG A 138 6.30 12.44 8.62
C ARG A 138 5.36 12.02 7.49
N TYR A 139 4.51 11.02 7.73
CA TYR A 139 3.42 10.68 6.80
C TYR A 139 2.42 11.83 6.70
N ILE A 140 1.84 11.98 5.53
CA ILE A 140 1.03 13.15 5.17
C ILE A 140 -0.42 12.88 5.51
N ARG A 141 -1.05 13.76 6.30
CA ARG A 141 -2.46 13.64 6.66
C ARG A 141 -3.34 14.34 5.62
N ASN A 142 -4.53 13.78 5.41
CA ASN A 142 -5.53 14.34 4.50
C ASN A 142 -6.62 15.18 5.21
N ASP A 143 -6.27 15.84 6.32
CA ASP A 143 -7.19 16.69 7.08
C ASP A 143 -7.46 18.05 6.39
N SER A 144 -6.55 18.49 5.53
CA SER A 144 -6.69 19.70 4.72
C SER A 144 -6.13 19.42 3.33
N ALA A 145 -6.91 19.64 2.29
CA ALA A 145 -6.47 19.44 0.91
C ALA A 145 -5.25 20.32 0.57
N TYR A 146 -5.28 21.59 0.97
CA TYR A 146 -4.17 22.51 0.75
C TYR A 146 -2.91 22.11 1.54
N GLY A 147 -3.05 21.86 2.83
CA GLY A 147 -1.94 21.43 3.69
C GLY A 147 -1.34 20.10 3.25
N MET A 148 -2.16 19.13 2.84
CA MET A 148 -1.72 17.86 2.28
C MET A 148 -0.84 18.06 1.06
N VAL A 149 -1.29 18.88 0.09
CA VAL A 149 -0.51 19.14 -1.13
C VAL A 149 0.80 19.85 -0.80
N GLN A 150 0.79 20.86 0.07
CA GLN A 150 2.04 21.54 0.46
C GLN A 150 3.04 20.61 1.15
N CYS A 151 2.57 19.76 2.08
CA CYS A 151 3.44 18.79 2.75
C CYS A 151 4.02 17.77 1.76
N ALA A 152 3.22 17.31 0.79
CA ALA A 152 3.65 16.37 -0.22
C ALA A 152 4.70 16.97 -1.17
N VAL A 153 4.47 18.19 -1.65
CA VAL A 153 5.42 18.91 -2.51
C VAL A 153 6.75 19.09 -1.81
N ARG A 154 6.76 19.59 -0.58
CA ARG A 154 7.99 19.77 0.21
C ARG A 154 8.74 18.45 0.41
N ASP A 155 8.03 17.36 0.71
CA ASP A 155 8.66 16.05 0.91
C ASP A 155 9.34 15.53 -0.37
N LEU A 156 8.70 15.74 -1.53
CA LEU A 156 9.24 15.38 -2.83
C LEU A 156 10.46 16.23 -3.21
N GLU A 157 10.40 17.55 -2.96
CA GLU A 157 11.54 18.46 -3.16
C GLU A 157 12.75 18.11 -2.29
N GLU A 158 12.52 17.53 -1.11
CA GLU A 158 13.55 17.01 -0.22
C GLU A 158 14.02 15.59 -0.58
N GLY A 159 13.70 15.08 -1.79
CA GLY A 159 14.09 13.78 -2.29
C GLY A 159 13.27 12.61 -1.74
N GLY A 160 12.10 12.89 -1.14
CA GLY A 160 11.17 11.85 -0.69
C GLY A 160 10.48 11.15 -1.85
N GLN A 161 9.86 10.01 -1.53
CA GLN A 161 8.92 9.31 -2.42
C GLN A 161 7.51 9.40 -1.81
N LEU A 162 6.49 9.54 -2.65
CA LEU A 162 5.11 9.59 -2.20
C LEU A 162 4.33 8.41 -2.74
N VAL A 163 3.84 7.54 -1.87
CA VAL A 163 2.94 6.44 -2.22
C VAL A 163 1.51 6.85 -1.95
N LEU A 164 0.66 6.74 -2.95
CA LEU A 164 -0.76 7.04 -2.80
C LEU A 164 -1.64 6.12 -3.66
N PHE A 165 -2.85 5.94 -3.18
CA PHE A 165 -3.91 5.21 -3.87
C PHE A 165 -4.96 6.24 -4.31
N PRO A 166 -5.01 6.61 -5.60
CA PRO A 166 -5.83 7.74 -6.06
C PRO A 166 -7.34 7.47 -5.94
N GLU A 167 -7.73 6.22 -5.77
CA GLU A 167 -9.11 5.82 -5.47
C GLU A 167 -9.61 6.33 -4.10
N GLY A 168 -8.71 6.72 -3.18
CA GLY A 168 -9.03 7.18 -1.83
C GLY A 168 -9.65 6.13 -0.91
N THR A 169 -9.96 4.96 -1.42
CA THR A 169 -10.48 3.79 -0.70
C THR A 169 -10.10 2.52 -1.46
N ARG A 170 -10.22 1.34 -0.82
CA ARG A 170 -10.05 0.06 -1.53
C ARG A 170 -11.04 -0.07 -2.67
N THR A 171 -10.59 -0.64 -3.79
CA THR A 171 -11.38 -0.84 -5.00
C THR A 171 -12.69 -1.57 -4.69
N THR A 172 -13.81 -1.03 -5.16
CA THR A 172 -15.16 -1.60 -5.02
C THR A 172 -15.88 -1.72 -6.33
N GLN A 173 -15.44 -0.96 -7.33
CA GLN A 173 -16.00 -0.96 -8.69
C GLN A 173 -14.92 -1.51 -9.63
N ALA A 174 -15.28 -2.50 -10.44
CA ALA A 174 -14.37 -3.02 -11.45
C ALA A 174 -14.32 -2.06 -12.66
N PRO A 175 -13.15 -1.85 -13.27
CA PRO A 175 -11.83 -2.38 -12.88
C PRO A 175 -11.16 -1.57 -11.76
N ILE A 176 -11.52 -0.31 -11.57
CA ILE A 176 -11.01 0.64 -10.57
C ILE A 176 -12.10 1.63 -10.16
N ASN A 177 -12.00 2.22 -8.97
CA ASN A 177 -12.83 3.37 -8.62
C ASN A 177 -12.34 4.64 -9.35
N PRO A 178 -13.19 5.69 -9.48
CA PRO A 178 -12.75 7.00 -9.97
C PRO A 178 -11.58 7.56 -9.16
N PHE A 179 -10.62 8.19 -9.85
CA PHE A 179 -9.42 8.74 -9.25
C PHE A 179 -9.61 10.17 -8.75
N HIS A 180 -9.07 10.46 -7.57
CA HIS A 180 -8.93 11.83 -7.07
C HIS A 180 -7.73 12.54 -7.71
N ALA A 181 -7.87 13.82 -8.00
CA ALA A 181 -6.85 14.62 -8.69
C ALA A 181 -5.59 14.94 -7.84
N SER A 182 -5.57 14.56 -6.56
CA SER A 182 -4.53 14.96 -5.62
C SER A 182 -3.11 14.63 -6.10
N PHE A 183 -2.88 13.42 -6.65
CA PHE A 183 -1.57 13.02 -7.15
C PHE A 183 -1.12 13.89 -8.34
N ALA A 184 -2.04 14.22 -9.24
CA ALA A 184 -1.75 15.02 -10.43
C ALA A 184 -1.45 16.48 -10.07
N ILE A 185 -2.18 17.05 -9.09
CA ILE A 185 -1.92 18.39 -8.56
C ILE A 185 -0.53 18.42 -7.87
N ILE A 186 -0.19 17.40 -7.08
CA ILE A 186 1.11 17.31 -6.41
C ILE A 186 2.21 17.16 -7.45
N ALA A 187 2.06 16.28 -8.45
CA ALA A 187 3.03 16.09 -9.53
C ALA A 187 3.32 17.37 -10.28
N LYS A 188 2.26 18.13 -10.65
CA LYS A 188 2.38 19.44 -11.31
C LYS A 188 3.14 20.45 -10.45
N ARG A 189 2.83 20.54 -9.15
CA ARG A 189 3.46 21.53 -8.27
C ARG A 189 4.90 21.21 -7.93
N ALA A 190 5.19 19.94 -7.69
CA ALA A 190 6.55 19.47 -7.36
C ALA A 190 7.42 19.25 -8.61
N GLN A 191 6.83 19.30 -9.83
CA GLN A 191 7.51 19.00 -11.09
C GLN A 191 8.24 17.65 -11.08
N VAL A 192 7.56 16.61 -10.54
CA VAL A 192 8.10 15.25 -10.41
C VAL A 192 7.30 14.26 -11.24
N PRO A 193 7.92 13.15 -11.69
CA PRO A 193 7.24 12.09 -12.44
C PRO A 193 6.30 11.28 -11.56
N VAL A 194 5.34 10.61 -12.22
CA VAL A 194 4.40 9.69 -11.63
C VAL A 194 4.64 8.28 -12.17
N GLN A 195 4.96 7.34 -11.30
CA GLN A 195 5.12 5.92 -11.64
C GLN A 195 3.83 5.18 -11.34
N ALA A 196 3.23 4.59 -12.37
CA ALA A 196 2.11 3.67 -12.19
C ALA A 196 2.61 2.31 -11.68
N VAL A 197 1.89 1.74 -10.72
CA VAL A 197 2.15 0.42 -10.16
C VAL A 197 0.83 -0.35 -10.12
N PHE A 198 0.79 -1.53 -10.71
CA PHE A 198 -0.37 -2.41 -10.66
C PHE A 198 -0.19 -3.44 -9.56
N ILE A 199 -1.25 -3.64 -8.77
CA ILE A 199 -1.36 -4.71 -7.79
C ILE A 199 -2.43 -5.66 -8.28
N ASP A 200 -2.01 -6.84 -8.71
CA ASP A 200 -2.86 -7.89 -9.22
C ASP A 200 -3.10 -8.95 -8.14
N THR A 201 -4.35 -9.31 -7.94
CA THR A 201 -4.75 -10.41 -7.05
C THR A 201 -6.13 -10.92 -7.45
N ALA A 202 -6.27 -12.25 -7.53
CA ALA A 202 -7.57 -12.90 -7.67
C ALA A 202 -8.26 -13.13 -6.31
N SER A 203 -7.57 -12.83 -5.20
CA SER A 203 -8.09 -13.06 -3.86
C SER A 203 -8.87 -11.84 -3.35
N PRO A 204 -10.09 -12.02 -2.83
CA PRO A 204 -10.84 -10.95 -2.17
C PRO A 204 -10.31 -10.63 -0.76
N TYR A 205 -9.21 -11.27 -0.33
CA TYR A 205 -8.69 -11.16 1.03
C TYR A 205 -8.33 -9.72 1.39
N LEU A 206 -8.93 -9.26 2.49
CA LEU A 206 -8.79 -7.89 3.01
C LEU A 206 -9.21 -6.79 2.00
N GLY A 207 -9.98 -7.16 0.99
CA GLY A 207 -10.72 -6.21 0.16
C GLY A 207 -11.73 -5.42 0.99
N LYS A 208 -12.38 -4.41 0.43
CA LYS A 208 -13.36 -3.60 1.16
C LYS A 208 -14.57 -4.44 1.58
N GLY A 209 -14.89 -4.41 2.88
CA GLY A 209 -15.99 -5.22 3.44
C GLY A 209 -15.63 -6.68 3.74
N TRP A 210 -14.38 -7.12 3.45
CA TRP A 210 -13.97 -8.48 3.78
C TRP A 210 -13.94 -8.71 5.30
N PRO A 211 -14.68 -9.71 5.83
CA PRO A 211 -14.67 -10.01 7.26
C PRO A 211 -13.36 -10.73 7.63
N LEU A 212 -12.70 -10.26 8.69
CA LEU A 212 -11.38 -10.77 9.10
C LEU A 212 -11.39 -12.26 9.50
N TRP A 213 -12.56 -12.78 9.93
CA TRP A 213 -12.71 -14.19 10.30
C TRP A 213 -12.92 -15.14 9.12
N ARG A 214 -13.15 -14.61 7.91
CA ARG A 214 -13.38 -15.42 6.73
C ARG A 214 -12.07 -15.87 6.10
N LEU A 215 -11.90 -17.19 5.93
CA LEU A 215 -10.75 -17.74 5.22
C LEU A 215 -10.94 -17.58 3.72
N PRO A 216 -10.00 -16.94 3.01
CA PRO A 216 -10.04 -16.88 1.55
C PRO A 216 -9.55 -18.20 0.93
N PRO A 217 -9.77 -18.41 -0.38
CA PRO A 217 -9.05 -19.45 -1.12
C PRO A 217 -7.54 -19.29 -0.98
N LEU A 218 -6.84 -20.39 -0.72
CA LEU A 218 -5.38 -20.43 -0.54
C LEU A 218 -4.70 -21.14 -1.70
N PRO A 219 -3.48 -20.75 -2.06
CA PRO A 219 -2.70 -19.63 -1.52
C PRO A 219 -3.21 -18.27 -2.03
N ILE A 220 -3.15 -17.25 -1.18
CA ILE A 220 -3.36 -15.86 -1.57
C ILE A 220 -2.13 -15.42 -2.37
N ARG A 221 -2.34 -14.87 -3.55
CA ARG A 221 -1.25 -14.37 -4.42
C ARG A 221 -1.43 -12.89 -4.67
N PHE A 222 -0.34 -12.15 -4.50
CA PHE A 222 -0.21 -10.76 -4.91
C PHE A 222 0.97 -10.65 -5.87
N THR A 223 0.74 -10.02 -7.00
CA THR A 223 1.80 -9.71 -7.98
C THR A 223 1.81 -8.21 -8.19
N VAL A 224 2.99 -7.61 -8.11
CA VAL A 224 3.17 -6.18 -8.37
C VAL A 224 3.87 -6.02 -9.70
N ARG A 225 3.33 -5.16 -10.56
CA ARG A 225 3.91 -4.84 -11.87
C ARG A 225 4.16 -3.34 -11.97
N LEU A 226 5.32 -2.97 -12.50
CA LEU A 226 5.57 -1.59 -12.89
C LEU A 226 4.83 -1.28 -14.19
N GLY A 227 4.06 -0.21 -14.15
CA GLY A 227 3.43 0.37 -15.33
C GLY A 227 4.28 1.49 -15.93
N ARG A 228 3.65 2.28 -16.79
CA ARG A 228 4.27 3.44 -17.43
C ARG A 228 4.65 4.51 -16.39
N ARG A 229 5.75 5.19 -16.64
CA ARG A 229 6.13 6.42 -15.98
C ARG A 229 5.62 7.61 -16.77
N PHE A 230 4.93 8.50 -16.09
CA PHE A 230 4.41 9.75 -16.65
C PHE A 230 5.34 10.88 -16.26
N ALA A 231 5.69 11.72 -17.24
CA ALA A 231 6.50 12.91 -16.99
C ALA A 231 5.74 13.94 -16.12
N PRO A 232 6.45 14.88 -15.49
CA PRO A 232 5.81 16.01 -14.78
C PRO A 232 4.82 16.72 -15.70
N PRO A 233 3.56 16.92 -15.27
CA PRO A 233 2.53 17.45 -16.15
C PRO A 233 2.51 18.98 -16.22
N GLU A 234 2.20 19.52 -17.40
CA GLU A 234 1.81 20.91 -17.54
C GLU A 234 0.36 21.14 -17.09
N ASP A 235 -0.53 20.16 -17.36
CA ASP A 235 -1.91 20.16 -16.91
C ASP A 235 -2.22 18.91 -16.06
N HIS A 236 -2.67 19.17 -14.82
CA HIS A 236 -3.01 18.12 -13.88
C HIS A 236 -4.30 17.38 -14.26
N GLN A 237 -5.25 18.01 -14.99
CA GLN A 237 -6.48 17.34 -15.41
C GLN A 237 -6.20 16.36 -16.54
N ALA A 238 -5.34 16.75 -17.49
CA ALA A 238 -4.88 15.86 -18.54
C ALA A 238 -4.16 14.63 -17.97
N LEU A 239 -3.24 14.84 -17.02
CA LEU A 239 -2.57 13.71 -16.34
C LEU A 239 -3.55 12.82 -15.60
N LEU A 240 -4.52 13.38 -14.88
CA LEU A 240 -5.55 12.60 -14.17
C LEU A 240 -6.29 11.68 -15.13
N ALA A 241 -6.81 12.23 -16.23
CA ALA A 241 -7.56 11.48 -17.23
C ALA A 241 -6.70 10.36 -17.87
N GLU A 242 -5.47 10.69 -18.23
CA GLU A 242 -4.53 9.77 -18.85
C GLU A 242 -4.15 8.60 -17.91
N VAL A 243 -3.80 8.89 -16.65
CA VAL A 243 -3.45 7.88 -15.67
C VAL A 243 -4.65 7.00 -15.34
N GLN A 244 -5.84 7.57 -15.15
CA GLN A 244 -7.06 6.80 -14.87
C GLN A 244 -7.40 5.85 -16.04
N ALA A 245 -7.35 6.32 -17.28
CA ALA A 245 -7.58 5.49 -18.47
C ALA A 245 -6.54 4.37 -18.58
N TYR A 246 -5.27 4.68 -18.29
CA TYR A 246 -4.19 3.71 -18.29
C TYR A 246 -4.41 2.59 -17.26
N PHE A 247 -4.82 2.93 -16.03
CA PHE A 247 -5.14 1.95 -14.99
C PHE A 247 -6.36 1.11 -15.37
N ALA A 248 -7.43 1.72 -15.89
CA ALA A 248 -8.63 1.01 -16.31
C ALA A 248 -8.30 -0.06 -17.37
N ALA A 249 -7.45 0.27 -18.34
CA ALA A 249 -7.00 -0.69 -19.36
C ALA A 249 -6.00 -1.73 -18.81
N GLY A 250 -5.13 -1.34 -17.87
CA GLY A 250 -4.07 -2.20 -17.33
C GLY A 250 -4.57 -3.26 -16.36
N VAL A 251 -5.53 -2.92 -15.50
CA VAL A 251 -6.16 -3.86 -14.56
C VAL A 251 -7.00 -4.91 -15.30
N GLN A 252 -7.70 -4.53 -16.37
CA GLN A 252 -8.45 -5.48 -17.20
C GLN A 252 -7.56 -6.55 -17.86
N ARG A 253 -6.35 -6.18 -18.31
CA ARG A 253 -5.38 -7.13 -18.87
C ARG A 253 -4.88 -8.13 -17.85
N GLY A 254 -4.58 -7.68 -16.64
CA GLY A 254 -4.10 -8.56 -15.56
C GLY A 254 -5.14 -9.58 -15.06
N ALA A 255 -6.43 -9.30 -15.22
CA ALA A 255 -7.51 -10.23 -14.85
C ALA A 255 -7.66 -11.42 -15.81
N TYR A 256 -7.13 -11.31 -17.04
CA TYR A 256 -7.21 -12.37 -18.07
C TYR A 256 -5.93 -13.20 -18.16
N ASP A 257 -4.79 -12.70 -17.63
CA ASP A 257 -3.49 -13.38 -17.70
C ASP A 257 -3.18 -14.20 -16.42
N SER A 258 -4.10 -14.29 -15.48
CA SER A 258 -4.01 -15.04 -14.21
C SER A 258 -4.99 -16.22 -14.18
#